data_0e57aa1af12adc71db59e7241a31dd49
#
_entry.id   0e57aa1af12adc71db59e7241a31dd49
#
_cell.length_a   1.000
_cell.length_b   1.000
_cell.length_c   1.000
_cell.angle_alpha   90.00
_cell.angle_beta   90.00
_cell.angle_gamma   90.00
#
_symmetry.space_group_name_H-M   'P 1'
#
loop_
_entity.id
_entity.type
_entity.pdbx_description
1 polymer ?
#
loop_
_entity_poly.entity_id
_entity_poly.type
_entity_poly.pdbx_seq_one_letter_code
_entity_poly.pdbx_strand_id
1 'polypeptide(L)'
;DMLSRYFAQKAEKEIEDMTDVVRRMFDKIEYGFENRTDEFINTQIEALTRDEDYADQMQEQLSKYLINCSQLPIGDQLKNNGSMMLRIVDDLENMTDDCYSVALLLKRSIEKNMQFAEEDMERLHPYTDLAHRFLDFIHENINKHLSQEKLIVAQELEDQIDAFRKNLKKVARKRLECGADVKTELLYIDLVRSIEKIGDRAFSISEALAQTK
;
A
#
# COMPACT_ATOMS: atom_id res chain seq x y z
N ASP A 1 6.91 5.93 -32.14
CA ASP A 1 6.16 7.13 -32.45
C ASP A 1 6.28 8.15 -31.32
N MET A 2 6.56 9.41 -31.69
CA MET A 2 6.79 10.51 -30.74
C MET A 2 5.54 10.80 -29.88
N LEU A 3 4.35 10.76 -30.48
CA LEU A 3 3.09 11.00 -29.78
C LEU A 3 2.80 9.91 -28.75
N SER A 4 3.05 8.66 -29.07
CA SER A 4 2.89 7.54 -28.14
C SER A 4 3.83 7.63 -26.94
N ARG A 5 5.07 8.08 -27.18
CA ARG A 5 6.04 8.32 -26.09
C ARG A 5 5.59 9.44 -25.17
N TYR A 6 5.05 10.51 -25.74
CA TYR A 6 4.52 11.63 -24.96
C TYR A 6 3.39 11.18 -24.02
N PHE A 7 2.44 10.39 -24.53
CA PHE A 7 1.33 9.89 -23.72
C PHE A 7 1.82 8.94 -22.62
N ALA A 8 2.77 8.06 -22.93
CA ALA A 8 3.36 7.16 -21.96
C ALA A 8 4.07 7.94 -20.84
N GLN A 9 4.89 8.92 -21.17
CA GLN A 9 5.63 9.74 -20.21
C GLN A 9 4.70 10.49 -19.27
N LYS A 10 3.58 11.02 -19.79
CA LYS A 10 2.59 11.72 -18.98
C LYS A 10 1.96 10.79 -17.94
N ALA A 11 1.54 9.61 -18.37
CA ALA A 11 0.98 8.60 -17.47
C ALA A 11 2.01 8.14 -16.43
N GLU A 12 3.24 7.89 -16.85
CA GLU A 12 4.33 7.48 -15.96
C GLU A 12 4.61 8.51 -14.86
N LYS A 13 4.60 9.79 -15.19
CA LYS A 13 4.81 10.85 -14.21
C LYS A 13 3.72 10.86 -13.15
N GLU A 14 2.47 10.69 -13.54
CA GLU A 14 1.35 10.66 -12.60
C GLU A 14 1.34 9.39 -11.75
N ILE A 15 1.75 8.25 -12.30
CA ILE A 15 1.93 7.01 -11.54
C ILE A 15 3.03 7.18 -10.49
N GLU A 16 4.14 7.82 -10.84
CA GLU A 16 5.20 8.15 -9.89
C GLU A 16 4.68 9.04 -8.76
N ASP A 17 3.89 10.05 -9.08
CA ASP A 17 3.26 10.93 -8.08
C ASP A 17 2.33 10.13 -7.15
N MET A 18 1.60 9.14 -7.65
CA MET A 18 0.78 8.26 -6.82
C MET A 18 1.63 7.40 -5.87
N THR A 19 2.81 6.93 -6.30
CA THR A 19 3.71 6.20 -5.39
C THR A 19 4.21 7.09 -4.26
N ASP A 20 4.45 8.35 -4.54
CA ASP A 20 4.85 9.32 -3.51
C ASP A 20 3.72 9.53 -2.49
N VAL A 21 2.47 9.59 -2.94
CA VAL A 21 1.31 9.69 -2.06
C VAL A 21 1.22 8.48 -1.13
N VAL A 22 1.34 7.27 -1.67
CA VAL A 22 1.31 6.03 -0.89
C VAL A 22 2.39 6.03 0.19
N ARG A 23 3.63 6.38 -0.17
CA ARG A 23 4.75 6.43 0.77
C ARG A 23 4.52 7.44 1.88
N ARG A 24 4.02 8.62 1.53
CA ARG A 24 3.69 9.68 2.49
C ARG A 24 2.61 9.23 3.46
N MET A 25 1.56 8.57 2.96
CA MET A 25 0.50 8.03 3.80
C MET A 25 1.04 6.94 4.74
N PHE A 26 1.89 6.08 4.22
CA PHE A 26 2.48 5.01 5.03
C PHE A 26 3.39 5.56 6.14
N ASP A 27 4.19 6.59 5.85
CA ASP A 27 5.00 7.28 6.87
C ASP A 27 4.12 7.82 8.01
N LYS A 28 2.96 8.39 7.70
CA LYS A 28 2.02 8.89 8.70
C LYS A 28 1.42 7.76 9.53
N ILE A 29 1.17 6.61 8.94
CA ILE A 29 0.69 5.42 9.66
C ILE A 29 1.76 4.93 10.63
N GLU A 30 3.00 4.81 10.18
CA GLU A 30 4.11 4.41 11.04
C GLU A 30 4.26 5.35 12.23
N TYR A 31 4.14 6.65 12.00
CA TYR A 31 4.10 7.64 13.06
C TYR A 31 2.96 7.36 14.06
N GLY A 32 1.79 7.02 13.56
CA GLY A 32 0.62 6.69 14.38
C GLY A 32 0.81 5.43 15.23
N PHE A 33 1.51 4.43 14.73
CA PHE A 33 1.85 3.24 15.51
C PHE A 33 2.75 3.57 16.70
N GLU A 34 3.71 4.47 16.50
CA GLU A 34 4.65 4.90 17.55
C GLU A 34 4.05 5.94 18.48
N ASN A 35 3.06 6.71 18.00
CA ASN A 35 2.47 7.85 18.69
C ASN A 35 0.95 7.75 18.67
N ARG A 36 0.38 6.78 19.41
CA ARG A 36 -1.07 6.62 19.54
C ARG A 36 -1.62 7.67 20.51
N THR A 37 -1.87 8.86 20.00
CA THR A 37 -2.24 10.04 20.78
C THR A 37 -3.37 10.82 20.12
N ASP A 38 -4.04 11.68 20.88
CA ASP A 38 -5.03 12.62 20.34
C ASP A 38 -4.40 13.56 19.31
N GLU A 39 -3.11 13.89 19.47
CA GLU A 39 -2.37 14.68 18.47
C GLU A 39 -2.38 13.99 17.11
N PHE A 40 -2.14 12.67 17.05
CA PHE A 40 -2.20 11.91 15.81
C PHE A 40 -3.56 12.08 15.11
N ILE A 41 -4.65 11.95 15.87
CA ILE A 41 -6.01 12.14 15.35
C ILE A 41 -6.19 13.56 14.82
N ASN A 42 -5.78 14.56 15.60
CA ASN A 42 -6.03 15.95 15.27
C ASN A 42 -5.18 16.48 14.11
N THR A 43 -3.98 15.92 13.90
CA THR A 43 -3.03 16.45 12.91
C THR A 43 -2.89 15.57 11.67
N GLN A 44 -3.02 14.25 11.78
CA GLN A 44 -2.69 13.32 10.70
C GLN A 44 -3.91 12.77 9.96
N ILE A 45 -5.03 12.57 10.63
CA ILE A 45 -6.21 11.94 9.99
C ILE A 45 -6.76 12.81 8.85
N GLU A 46 -6.85 14.12 9.05
CA GLU A 46 -7.32 15.03 8.01
C GLU A 46 -6.37 15.03 6.80
N ALA A 47 -5.06 15.04 7.05
CA ALA A 47 -4.05 14.97 5.97
C ALA A 47 -4.16 13.65 5.21
N LEU A 48 -4.37 12.53 5.89
CA LEU A 48 -4.57 11.22 5.27
C LEU A 48 -5.86 11.18 4.44
N THR A 49 -6.93 11.81 4.92
CA THR A 49 -8.18 11.93 4.15
C THR A 49 -7.95 12.69 2.85
N ARG A 50 -7.23 13.80 2.89
CA ARG A 50 -6.88 14.56 1.68
C ARG A 50 -6.02 13.74 0.71
N ASP A 51 -5.06 12.97 1.23
CA ASP A 51 -4.20 12.12 0.40
C ASP A 51 -5.02 11.03 -0.29
N GLU A 52 -5.97 10.40 0.42
CA GLU A 52 -6.86 9.39 -0.15
C GLU A 52 -7.76 10.00 -1.24
N ASP A 53 -8.38 11.14 -0.99
CA ASP A 53 -9.21 11.84 -1.96
C ASP A 53 -8.41 12.19 -3.22
N TYR A 54 -7.19 12.65 -3.06
CA TYR A 54 -6.28 12.96 -4.17
C TYR A 54 -5.99 11.70 -5.00
N ALA A 55 -5.68 10.59 -4.34
CA ALA A 55 -5.40 9.32 -5.03
C ALA A 55 -6.63 8.80 -5.79
N ASP A 56 -7.83 8.94 -5.24
CA ASP A 56 -9.08 8.57 -5.91
C ASP A 56 -9.27 9.38 -7.19
N GLN A 57 -9.05 10.69 -7.13
CA GLN A 57 -9.16 11.57 -8.29
C GLN A 57 -8.10 11.24 -9.34
N MET A 58 -6.87 10.98 -8.93
CA MET A 58 -5.79 10.58 -9.83
C MET A 58 -6.10 9.27 -10.53
N GLN A 59 -6.58 8.28 -9.79
CA GLN A 59 -6.98 6.99 -10.34
C GLN A 59 -8.06 7.16 -11.41
N GLU A 60 -9.08 7.93 -11.12
CA GLU A 60 -10.18 8.17 -12.07
C GLU A 60 -9.67 8.85 -13.35
N GLN A 61 -8.89 9.90 -13.22
CA GLN A 61 -8.35 10.65 -14.36
C GLN A 61 -7.37 9.82 -15.19
N LEU A 62 -6.45 9.09 -14.53
CA LEU A 62 -5.48 8.24 -15.20
C LEU A 62 -6.16 7.08 -15.92
N SER A 63 -7.17 6.47 -15.32
CA SER A 63 -7.91 5.37 -15.93
C SER A 63 -8.60 5.83 -17.21
N LYS A 64 -9.26 6.97 -17.19
CA LYS A 64 -9.88 7.57 -18.39
C LYS A 64 -8.84 7.87 -19.46
N TYR A 65 -7.72 8.47 -19.06
CA TYR A 65 -6.64 8.81 -19.98
C TYR A 65 -6.05 7.58 -20.67
N LEU A 66 -5.74 6.54 -19.90
CA LEU A 66 -5.16 5.29 -20.43
C LEU A 66 -6.15 4.54 -21.31
N ILE A 67 -7.41 4.51 -20.97
CA ILE A 67 -8.46 3.91 -21.81
C ILE A 67 -8.58 4.66 -23.12
N ASN A 68 -8.58 5.98 -23.11
CA ASN A 68 -8.61 6.80 -24.33
C ASN A 68 -7.38 6.55 -25.21
N CYS A 69 -6.19 6.47 -24.59
CA CYS A 69 -4.96 6.14 -25.34
C CYS A 69 -5.02 4.76 -25.99
N SER A 70 -5.66 3.77 -25.36
CA SER A 70 -5.77 2.41 -25.88
C SER A 70 -6.60 2.33 -27.16
N GLN A 71 -7.44 3.34 -27.43
CA GLN A 71 -8.26 3.43 -28.64
C GLN A 71 -7.52 4.03 -29.83
N LEU A 72 -6.31 4.57 -29.61
CA LEU A 72 -5.47 5.12 -30.66
C LEU A 72 -4.78 3.99 -31.43
N PRO A 73 -4.37 4.23 -32.70
CA PRO A 73 -3.64 3.23 -33.50
C PRO A 73 -2.20 3.10 -33.04
N ILE A 74 -2.00 2.51 -31.87
CA ILE A 74 -0.69 2.24 -31.27
C ILE A 74 -0.36 0.74 -31.35
N GLY A 75 0.92 0.39 -31.27
CA GLY A 75 1.36 -1.00 -31.34
C GLY A 75 0.93 -1.83 -30.14
N ASP A 76 0.96 -3.15 -30.29
CA ASP A 76 0.53 -4.11 -29.25
C ASP A 76 1.34 -3.98 -27.97
N GLN A 77 2.63 -3.66 -28.06
CA GLN A 77 3.48 -3.46 -26.90
C GLN A 77 2.99 -2.28 -26.04
N LEU A 78 2.65 -1.14 -26.66
CA LEU A 78 2.13 0.02 -25.95
C LEU A 78 0.76 -0.24 -25.34
N LYS A 79 -0.09 -1.01 -26.04
CA LYS A 79 -1.39 -1.44 -25.51
C LYS A 79 -1.23 -2.33 -24.28
N ASN A 80 -0.30 -3.28 -24.32
CA ASN A 80 0.02 -4.14 -23.20
C ASN A 80 0.55 -3.31 -22.02
N ASN A 81 1.49 -2.41 -22.26
CA ASN A 81 2.03 -1.54 -21.23
C ASN A 81 0.94 -0.66 -20.62
N GLY A 82 0.01 -0.14 -21.42
CA GLY A 82 -1.15 0.61 -20.96
C GLY A 82 -2.07 -0.21 -20.05
N SER A 83 -2.30 -1.47 -20.38
CA SER A 83 -3.08 -2.40 -19.55
C SER A 83 -2.39 -2.64 -18.19
N MET A 84 -1.07 -2.80 -18.21
CA MET A 84 -0.30 -2.96 -16.96
C MET A 84 -0.32 -1.67 -16.13
N MET A 85 -0.25 -0.50 -16.78
CA MET A 85 -0.38 0.79 -16.09
C MET A 85 -1.74 0.93 -15.41
N LEU A 86 -2.83 0.53 -16.06
CA LEU A 86 -4.17 0.52 -15.45
C LEU A 86 -4.21 -0.35 -14.19
N ARG A 87 -3.62 -1.54 -14.25
CA ARG A 87 -3.52 -2.42 -13.10
C ARG A 87 -2.73 -1.79 -11.96
N ILE A 88 -1.60 -1.15 -12.29
CA ILE A 88 -0.74 -0.47 -11.31
C ILE A 88 -1.47 0.69 -10.63
N VAL A 89 -2.19 1.49 -11.40
CA VAL A 89 -2.99 2.62 -10.88
C VAL A 89 -4.05 2.12 -9.92
N ASP A 90 -4.77 1.05 -10.27
CA ASP A 90 -5.77 0.45 -9.39
C ASP A 90 -5.15 -0.09 -8.10
N ASP A 91 -3.99 -0.75 -8.19
CA ASP A 91 -3.28 -1.26 -7.02
C ASP A 91 -2.79 -0.12 -6.10
N LEU A 92 -2.27 0.96 -6.68
CA LEU A 92 -1.83 2.13 -5.91
C LEU A 92 -3.01 2.81 -5.18
N GLU A 93 -4.15 2.95 -5.85
CA GLU A 93 -5.36 3.48 -5.22
C GLU A 93 -5.82 2.58 -4.08
N ASN A 94 -5.85 1.27 -4.28
CA ASN A 94 -6.19 0.29 -3.24
C ASN A 94 -5.21 0.36 -2.05
N MET A 95 -3.92 0.62 -2.30
CA MET A 95 -2.95 0.85 -1.21
C MET A 95 -3.30 2.08 -0.38
N THR A 96 -3.74 3.16 -1.00
CA THR A 96 -4.16 4.35 -0.26
C THR A 96 -5.39 4.06 0.60
N ASP A 97 -6.33 3.28 0.10
CA ASP A 97 -7.49 2.82 0.88
C ASP A 97 -7.06 1.98 2.08
N ASP A 98 -6.10 1.07 1.88
CA ASP A 98 -5.58 0.22 2.95
C ASP A 98 -4.84 1.05 4.01
N CYS A 99 -4.05 2.03 3.59
CA CYS A 99 -3.40 2.97 4.50
C CYS A 99 -4.41 3.76 5.31
N TYR A 100 -5.44 4.26 4.68
CA TYR A 100 -6.50 5.01 5.34
C TYR A 100 -7.26 4.12 6.34
N SER A 101 -7.52 2.87 5.99
CA SER A 101 -8.14 1.89 6.89
C SER A 101 -7.31 1.69 8.15
N VAL A 102 -5.99 1.58 8.03
CA VAL A 102 -5.09 1.49 9.19
C VAL A 102 -5.21 2.73 10.08
N ALA A 103 -5.22 3.91 9.47
CA ALA A 103 -5.35 5.17 10.21
C ALA A 103 -6.67 5.23 11.01
N LEU A 104 -7.78 4.78 10.42
CA LEU A 104 -9.08 4.75 11.09
C LEU A 104 -9.11 3.70 12.21
N LEU A 105 -8.44 2.57 12.06
CA LEU A 105 -8.29 1.59 13.14
C LEU A 105 -7.49 2.16 14.30
N LEU A 106 -6.39 2.85 14.03
CA LEU A 106 -5.60 3.53 15.06
C LEU A 106 -6.44 4.60 15.77
N LYS A 107 -7.19 5.40 15.01
CA LYS A 107 -8.10 6.40 15.57
C LYS A 107 -9.09 5.75 16.53
N ARG A 108 -9.74 4.66 16.11
CA ARG A 108 -10.69 3.93 16.96
C ARG A 108 -10.02 3.42 18.23
N SER A 109 -8.80 2.89 18.14
CA SER A 109 -8.08 2.39 19.32
C SER A 109 -7.80 3.47 20.32
N ILE A 110 -7.52 4.69 19.86
CA ILE A 110 -7.27 5.85 20.71
C ILE A 110 -8.59 6.33 21.35
N GLU A 111 -9.63 6.54 20.55
CA GLU A 111 -10.93 7.03 21.01
C GLU A 111 -11.60 6.08 22.01
N LYS A 112 -11.42 4.79 21.84
CA LYS A 112 -11.98 3.75 22.72
C LYS A 112 -11.06 3.38 23.88
N ASN A 113 -9.92 4.06 24.03
CA ASN A 113 -8.92 3.78 25.07
C ASN A 113 -8.50 2.31 25.13
N MET A 114 -8.34 1.70 23.97
CA MET A 114 -7.87 0.31 23.88
C MET A 114 -6.42 0.24 24.34
N GLN A 115 -6.14 -0.68 25.26
CA GLN A 115 -4.79 -0.85 25.80
C GLN A 115 -4.10 -2.01 25.12
N PHE A 116 -2.93 -1.73 24.54
CA PHE A 116 -2.04 -2.75 23.99
C PHE A 116 -0.80 -2.83 24.86
N ALA A 117 -0.33 -4.04 25.15
CA ALA A 117 0.95 -4.19 25.80
C ALA A 117 2.05 -3.62 24.90
N GLU A 118 3.04 -2.96 25.50
CA GLU A 118 4.15 -2.37 24.74
C GLU A 118 4.82 -3.41 23.85
N GLU A 119 5.04 -4.62 24.35
CA GLU A 119 5.61 -5.75 23.60
C GLU A 119 4.80 -6.08 22.34
N ASP A 120 3.47 -6.01 22.40
CA ASP A 120 2.61 -6.33 21.26
C ASP A 120 2.71 -5.26 20.17
N MET A 121 2.86 -4.02 20.55
CA MET A 121 3.08 -2.91 19.61
C MET A 121 4.48 -2.97 19.00
N GLU A 122 5.49 -3.31 19.80
CA GLU A 122 6.86 -3.48 19.33
C GLU A 122 6.98 -4.60 18.28
N ARG A 123 6.20 -5.66 18.42
CA ARG A 123 6.15 -6.77 17.43
C ARG A 123 5.66 -6.34 16.06
N LEU A 124 4.89 -5.25 15.98
CA LEU A 124 4.44 -4.70 14.70
C LEU A 124 5.57 -4.00 13.95
N HIS A 125 6.60 -3.55 14.63
CA HIS A 125 7.66 -2.74 14.05
C HIS A 125 8.40 -3.46 12.91
N PRO A 126 8.97 -4.67 13.08
CA PRO A 126 9.59 -5.38 11.97
C PRO A 126 8.63 -5.69 10.82
N TYR A 127 7.36 -5.85 11.13
CA TYR A 127 6.32 -6.09 10.12
C TYR A 127 6.05 -4.83 9.28
N THR A 128 5.88 -3.68 9.91
CA THR A 128 5.72 -2.41 9.19
C THR A 128 6.98 -2.04 8.42
N ASP A 129 8.17 -2.36 8.95
CA ASP A 129 9.44 -2.15 8.25
C ASP A 129 9.51 -2.95 6.94
N LEU A 130 9.03 -4.19 6.93
CA LEU A 130 8.96 -5.00 5.71
C LEU A 130 8.04 -4.37 4.68
N ALA A 131 6.88 -3.90 5.10
CA ALA A 131 5.95 -3.20 4.21
C ALA A 131 6.58 -1.91 3.67
N HIS A 132 7.26 -1.14 4.52
CA HIS A 132 7.98 0.06 4.13
C HIS A 132 9.04 -0.25 3.07
N ARG A 133 9.85 -1.28 3.28
CA ARG A 133 10.87 -1.72 2.31
C ARG A 133 10.25 -2.13 0.98
N PHE A 134 9.07 -2.76 1.03
CA PHE A 134 8.38 -3.15 -0.19
C PHE A 134 7.89 -1.91 -0.96
N LEU A 135 7.37 -0.91 -0.27
CA LEU A 135 6.97 0.36 -0.89
C LEU A 135 8.17 1.09 -1.51
N ASP A 136 9.31 1.10 -0.84
CA ASP A 136 10.55 1.66 -1.38
C ASP A 136 10.98 0.90 -2.65
N PHE A 137 10.90 -0.41 -2.63
CA PHE A 137 11.19 -1.26 -3.79
C PHE A 137 10.29 -0.89 -4.98
N ILE A 138 8.99 -0.71 -4.75
CA ILE A 138 8.04 -0.30 -5.79
C ILE A 138 8.40 1.08 -6.34
N HIS A 139 8.69 2.04 -5.46
CA HIS A 139 9.06 3.39 -5.86
C HIS A 139 10.32 3.42 -6.73
N GLU A 140 11.33 2.64 -6.36
CA GLU A 140 12.58 2.56 -7.11
C GLU A 140 12.43 1.94 -8.50
N ASN A 141 11.46 1.04 -8.68
CA ASN A 141 11.28 0.27 -9.90
C ASN A 141 10.07 0.72 -10.73
N ILE A 142 9.31 1.69 -10.26
CA ILE A 142 8.11 2.14 -10.95
C ILE A 142 8.45 2.61 -12.37
N ASN A 143 7.56 2.31 -13.31
CA ASN A 143 7.70 2.66 -14.73
C ASN A 143 8.90 2.02 -15.44
N LYS A 144 9.49 0.98 -14.86
CA LYS A 144 10.60 0.23 -15.44
C LYS A 144 10.20 -1.22 -15.59
N HIS A 145 10.70 -1.87 -16.65
CA HIS A 145 10.57 -3.32 -16.75
C HIS A 145 11.28 -3.99 -15.57
N LEU A 146 10.56 -4.84 -14.87
CA LEU A 146 11.12 -5.57 -13.74
C LEU A 146 11.73 -6.89 -14.20
N SER A 147 13.01 -7.10 -13.96
CA SER A 147 13.69 -8.35 -14.28
C SER A 147 13.19 -9.51 -13.41
N GLN A 148 13.43 -10.74 -13.86
CA GLN A 148 13.09 -11.92 -13.07
C GLN A 148 13.83 -11.95 -11.73
N GLU A 149 15.07 -11.50 -11.70
CA GLU A 149 15.86 -11.39 -10.46
C GLU A 149 15.20 -10.45 -9.45
N LYS A 150 14.71 -9.30 -9.91
CA LYS A 150 13.99 -8.35 -9.05
C LYS A 150 12.62 -8.86 -8.66
N LEU A 151 11.94 -9.62 -9.52
CA LEU A 151 10.67 -10.24 -9.17
C LEU A 151 10.86 -11.28 -8.03
N ILE A 152 11.98 -11.98 -8.01
CA ILE A 152 12.34 -12.89 -6.90
C ILE A 152 12.49 -12.09 -5.60
N VAL A 153 13.11 -10.92 -5.64
CA VAL A 153 13.21 -10.03 -4.45
C VAL A 153 11.81 -9.64 -3.95
N ALA A 154 10.91 -9.28 -4.87
CA ALA A 154 9.52 -8.97 -4.51
C ALA A 154 8.83 -10.18 -3.87
N GLN A 155 9.03 -11.38 -4.39
CA GLN A 155 8.47 -12.61 -3.84
C GLN A 155 9.01 -12.88 -2.42
N GLU A 156 10.28 -12.65 -2.19
CA GLU A 156 10.88 -12.80 -0.86
C GLU A 156 10.26 -11.83 0.15
N LEU A 157 10.04 -10.57 -0.25
CA LEU A 157 9.37 -9.59 0.61
C LEU A 157 7.95 -10.01 0.94
N GLU A 158 7.19 -10.49 -0.05
CA GLU A 158 5.85 -11.00 0.12
C GLU A 158 5.82 -12.20 1.09
N ASP A 159 6.73 -13.14 0.90
CA ASP A 159 6.84 -14.34 1.75
C ASP A 159 7.17 -13.98 3.20
N GLN A 160 8.05 -12.99 3.42
CA GLN A 160 8.40 -12.51 4.75
C GLN A 160 7.20 -11.82 5.42
N ILE A 161 6.48 -10.99 4.70
CA ILE A 161 5.25 -10.34 5.21
C ILE A 161 4.22 -11.39 5.61
N ASP A 162 4.01 -12.41 4.77
CA ASP A 162 3.09 -13.51 5.07
C ASP A 162 3.49 -14.27 6.32
N ALA A 163 4.77 -14.56 6.50
CA ALA A 163 5.28 -15.27 7.68
C ALA A 163 5.06 -14.45 8.97
N PHE A 164 5.36 -13.15 8.94
CA PHE A 164 5.10 -12.26 10.07
C PHE A 164 3.61 -12.17 10.39
N ARG A 165 2.77 -11.98 9.38
CA ARG A 165 1.32 -11.93 9.56
C ARG A 165 0.80 -13.17 10.28
N LYS A 166 1.19 -14.35 9.82
CA LYS A 166 0.76 -15.60 10.44
C LYS A 166 1.15 -15.68 11.91
N ASN A 167 2.37 -15.28 12.22
CA ASN A 167 2.87 -15.26 13.60
C ASN A 167 2.12 -14.26 14.47
N LEU A 168 1.93 -13.02 14.00
CA LEU A 168 1.23 -11.98 14.73
C LEU A 168 -0.22 -12.37 15.02
N LYS A 169 -0.91 -12.94 14.04
CA LYS A 169 -2.29 -13.44 14.23
C LYS A 169 -2.35 -14.59 15.20
N LYS A 170 -1.39 -15.50 15.13
CA LYS A 170 -1.31 -16.66 16.06
C LYS A 170 -1.14 -16.17 17.50
N VAL A 171 -0.26 -15.21 17.73
CA VAL A 171 -0.02 -14.62 19.06
C VAL A 171 -1.28 -13.92 19.57
N ALA A 172 -1.97 -13.15 18.72
CA ALA A 172 -3.23 -12.50 19.10
C ALA A 172 -4.31 -13.50 19.47
N ARG A 173 -4.45 -14.60 18.73
CA ARG A 173 -5.40 -15.66 19.07
C ARG A 173 -5.10 -16.30 20.42
N LYS A 174 -3.82 -16.52 20.72
CA LYS A 174 -3.41 -17.04 22.04
C LYS A 174 -3.78 -16.07 23.16
N ARG A 175 -3.61 -14.76 22.95
CA ARG A 175 -4.04 -13.77 23.95
C ARG A 175 -5.54 -13.81 24.17
N LEU A 176 -6.34 -14.01 23.10
CA LEU A 176 -7.79 -14.18 23.20
C LEU A 176 -8.14 -15.42 24.04
N GLU A 177 -7.47 -16.54 23.82
CA GLU A 177 -7.66 -17.77 24.59
C GLU A 177 -7.32 -17.57 26.07
N CYS A 178 -6.39 -16.68 26.37
CA CYS A 178 -5.99 -16.34 27.75
C CYS A 178 -6.82 -15.23 28.39
N GLY A 179 -7.93 -14.83 27.77
CA GLY A 179 -8.87 -13.88 28.34
C GLY A 179 -8.61 -12.42 28.03
N ALA A 180 -7.80 -12.12 26.99
CA ALA A 180 -7.59 -10.74 26.53
C ALA A 180 -8.91 -10.13 26.02
N ASP A 181 -8.98 -8.79 26.02
CA ASP A 181 -10.15 -8.06 25.53
C ASP A 181 -10.39 -8.34 24.06
N VAL A 182 -11.58 -8.88 23.73
CA VAL A 182 -11.92 -9.34 22.40
C VAL A 182 -11.85 -8.21 21.37
N LYS A 183 -12.42 -7.04 21.68
CA LYS A 183 -12.46 -5.90 20.75
C LYS A 183 -11.05 -5.39 20.44
N THR A 184 -10.18 -5.32 21.43
CA THR A 184 -8.80 -4.88 21.29
C THR A 184 -8.02 -5.84 20.41
N GLU A 185 -8.14 -7.14 20.64
CA GLU A 185 -7.43 -8.16 19.86
C GLU A 185 -7.94 -8.27 18.42
N LEU A 186 -9.24 -8.13 18.20
CA LEU A 186 -9.80 -8.10 16.85
C LEU A 186 -9.32 -6.86 16.08
N LEU A 187 -9.21 -5.71 16.73
CA LEU A 187 -8.66 -4.52 16.08
C LEU A 187 -7.20 -4.74 15.71
N TYR A 188 -6.41 -5.36 16.59
CA TYR A 188 -5.01 -5.70 16.32
C TYR A 188 -4.89 -6.61 15.09
N ILE A 189 -5.74 -7.64 15.00
CA ILE A 189 -5.77 -8.55 13.85
C ILE A 189 -6.14 -7.78 12.57
N ASP A 190 -7.06 -6.84 12.64
CA ASP A 190 -7.45 -6.02 11.50
C ASP A 190 -6.31 -5.09 11.04
N LEU A 191 -5.53 -4.54 11.97
CA LEU A 191 -4.31 -3.78 11.65
C LEU A 191 -3.31 -4.66 10.86
N VAL A 192 -3.06 -5.86 11.36
CA VAL A 192 -2.16 -6.82 10.72
C VAL A 192 -2.65 -7.17 9.31
N ARG A 193 -3.95 -7.40 9.15
CA ARG A 193 -4.56 -7.72 7.86
C ARG A 193 -4.45 -6.58 6.86
N SER A 194 -4.66 -5.35 7.30
CA SER A 194 -4.59 -4.18 6.42
C SER A 194 -3.17 -3.95 5.89
N ILE A 195 -2.16 -4.18 6.72
CA ILE A 195 -0.76 -4.09 6.29
C ILE A 195 -0.41 -5.21 5.31
N GLU A 196 -0.93 -6.43 5.51
CA GLU A 196 -0.76 -7.52 4.54
C GLU A 196 -1.31 -7.16 3.17
N LYS A 197 -2.49 -6.53 3.13
CA LYS A 197 -3.10 -6.09 1.87
C LYS A 197 -2.19 -5.12 1.11
N ILE A 198 -1.51 -4.22 1.81
CA ILE A 198 -0.54 -3.31 1.20
C ILE A 198 0.57 -4.12 0.52
N GLY A 199 1.09 -5.14 1.20
CA GLY A 199 2.07 -6.06 0.62
C GLY A 199 1.56 -6.81 -0.60
N ASP A 200 0.32 -7.29 -0.56
CA ASP A 200 -0.32 -7.97 -1.69
C ASP A 200 -0.41 -7.06 -2.91
N ARG A 201 -0.76 -5.77 -2.72
CA ARG A 201 -0.80 -4.79 -3.81
C ARG A 201 0.59 -4.51 -4.35
N ALA A 202 1.59 -4.40 -3.48
CA ALA A 202 2.97 -4.20 -3.91
C ALA A 202 3.48 -5.36 -4.77
N PHE A 203 3.13 -6.59 -4.40
CA PHE A 203 3.48 -7.76 -5.21
C PHE A 203 2.74 -7.76 -6.56
N SER A 204 1.46 -7.40 -6.58
CA SER A 204 0.68 -7.26 -7.81
C SER A 204 1.31 -6.23 -8.76
N ILE A 205 1.76 -5.10 -8.24
CA ILE A 205 2.49 -4.08 -9.03
C ILE A 205 3.79 -4.67 -9.59
N SER A 206 4.53 -5.40 -8.77
CA SER A 206 5.79 -6.04 -9.20
C SER A 206 5.56 -7.00 -10.37
N GLU A 207 4.51 -7.81 -10.31
CA GLU A 207 4.12 -8.70 -11.39
C GLU A 207 3.76 -7.93 -12.66
N ALA A 208 3.01 -6.84 -12.52
CA ALA A 208 2.64 -5.99 -13.67
C ALA A 208 3.89 -5.37 -14.32
N LEU A 209 4.84 -4.86 -13.51
CA LEU A 209 6.09 -4.31 -14.02
C LEU A 209 6.94 -5.37 -14.75
N ALA A 210 6.90 -6.61 -14.31
CA ALA A 210 7.60 -7.72 -14.95
C ALA A 210 7.00 -8.06 -16.34
N GLN A 211 5.73 -7.73 -16.57
CA GLN A 211 5.05 -7.97 -17.85
C GLN A 211 5.16 -6.81 -18.83
N THR A 212 5.69 -5.66 -18.44
CA THR A 212 5.98 -4.55 -19.35
C THR A 212 7.23 -4.83 -20.18
N LYS A 213 7.37 -4.13 -21.30
CA LYS A 213 8.56 -4.24 -22.16
C LYS A 213 9.18 -2.88 -22.42
#